data_e99ccf10298f8074b54c97707a5f7d96
#
_entry.id   e99ccf10298f8074b54c97707a5f7d96
#
_cell.length_a   1.000
_cell.length_b   1.000
_cell.length_c   1.000
_cell.angle_alpha   90.00
_cell.angle_beta   90.00
_cell.angle_gamma   90.00
#
_symmetry.space_group_name_H-M   'P 1'
#
loop_
_entity.id
_entity.type
_entity.pdbx_description
1 polymer ?
#
loop_
_entity_poly.entity_id
_entity_poly.type
_entity_poly.pdbx_seq_one_letter_code
_entity_poly.pdbx_strand_id
1 'polypeptide(L)'
;MTISLTPKNSERSRNVEQIAYSILQNITSVANEIDSNQLELEKALMSLGKSGLLGLRVPQKWGGLELNQQDYFNYQLLVARYSGALSFLQTQHQSAAAMLASSQNHQLQQQYLPHLSYGKILLGIAFSQLRRSGEAPVKAVPTTDGYYIEGIVPWITGWGIFQEFIIAAKLPDGKAIFGMMPFVENNQLNGNITFSKPMHLCAINSTNTVSATVTNWFLPNARLVAIKPSNYIQENDRKKVLYFTSFALGCAMAGIDIMIEVSKKKSLAFITDTINSLKVEVNQCRNSIELANKNPDTDFATKLHLRAKAINLAQRCAVAAVTVSSGAANHKNNAAQRVYREALVYTVSAQTTDIMEATLKNLVPRF
;
A
#
# COMPACT_ATOMS: atom_id res chain seq x y z
N MET A 1 28.03 -21.16 6.29
CA MET A 1 26.78 -21.91 6.44
C MET A 1 25.83 -21.46 5.33
N THR A 2 25.72 -22.25 4.28
CA THR A 2 24.86 -21.98 3.13
C THR A 2 23.44 -22.30 3.54
N ILE A 3 22.60 -21.26 3.69
CA ILE A 3 21.16 -21.47 3.94
C ILE A 3 20.57 -22.00 2.63
N SER A 4 20.34 -23.29 2.59
CA SER A 4 19.60 -23.97 1.54
C SER A 4 18.18 -23.41 1.54
N LEU A 5 17.82 -22.59 0.56
CA LEU A 5 16.44 -22.24 0.27
C LEU A 5 15.71 -23.55 -0.07
N THR A 6 14.79 -23.95 0.81
CA THR A 6 14.01 -25.17 0.61
C THR A 6 13.23 -25.05 -0.71
N PRO A 7 13.23 -26.08 -1.57
CA PRO A 7 12.52 -26.09 -2.87
C PRO A 7 11.05 -25.68 -2.81
N LYS A 8 10.38 -25.98 -1.66
CA LYS A 8 8.98 -25.64 -1.40
C LYS A 8 8.65 -24.15 -1.43
N ASN A 9 9.56 -23.24 -1.02
CA ASN A 9 9.28 -21.80 -1.02
C ASN A 9 9.32 -21.21 -2.44
N SER A 10 10.26 -21.63 -3.29
CA SER A 10 10.36 -21.14 -4.67
C SER A 10 9.17 -21.58 -5.55
N GLU A 11 8.65 -22.77 -5.32
CA GLU A 11 7.48 -23.29 -6.05
C GLU A 11 6.19 -22.56 -5.63
N ARG A 12 6.00 -22.32 -4.33
CA ARG A 12 4.87 -21.56 -3.79
C ARG A 12 4.86 -20.12 -4.34
N SER A 13 5.99 -19.45 -4.35
CA SER A 13 6.11 -18.08 -4.86
C SER A 13 5.76 -17.98 -6.33
N ARG A 14 6.24 -18.91 -7.17
CA ARG A 14 5.87 -18.97 -8.59
C ARG A 14 4.37 -19.20 -8.78
N ASN A 15 3.77 -20.05 -7.97
CA ASN A 15 2.33 -20.30 -8.03
C ASN A 15 1.53 -19.03 -7.67
N VAL A 16 1.92 -18.29 -6.63
CA VAL A 16 1.28 -17.01 -6.24
C VAL A 16 1.37 -15.99 -7.37
N GLU A 17 2.55 -15.81 -7.99
CA GLU A 17 2.72 -14.87 -9.09
C GLU A 17 1.89 -15.27 -10.32
N GLN A 18 1.82 -16.57 -10.67
CA GLN A 18 1.02 -17.07 -11.78
C GLN A 18 -0.48 -16.86 -11.57
N ILE A 19 -0.99 -17.19 -10.38
CA ILE A 19 -2.40 -16.98 -10.02
C ILE A 19 -2.73 -15.48 -10.06
N ALA A 20 -1.90 -14.65 -9.42
CA ALA A 20 -2.08 -13.21 -9.43
C ALA A 20 -2.07 -12.64 -10.86
N TYR A 21 -1.12 -13.06 -11.70
CA TYR A 21 -1.01 -12.64 -13.09
C TYR A 21 -2.27 -12.96 -13.89
N SER A 22 -2.81 -14.18 -13.76
CA SER A 22 -4.04 -14.59 -14.43
C SER A 22 -5.24 -13.70 -14.04
N ILE A 23 -5.41 -13.42 -12.74
CA ILE A 23 -6.47 -12.54 -12.24
C ILE A 23 -6.29 -11.13 -12.77
N LEU A 24 -5.07 -10.60 -12.72
CA LEU A 24 -4.75 -9.23 -13.11
C LEU A 24 -4.87 -8.99 -14.61
N GLN A 25 -4.59 -9.99 -15.45
CA GLN A 25 -4.86 -9.89 -16.88
C GLN A 25 -6.35 -9.68 -17.17
N ASN A 26 -7.23 -10.35 -16.43
CA ASN A 26 -8.69 -10.22 -16.63
C ASN A 26 -9.24 -8.83 -16.26
N ILE A 27 -8.56 -8.08 -15.39
CA ILE A 27 -8.96 -6.72 -15.02
C ILE A 27 -8.32 -5.62 -15.87
N THR A 28 -7.43 -5.95 -16.81
CA THR A 28 -6.68 -4.95 -17.59
C THR A 28 -7.62 -4.01 -18.37
N SER A 29 -8.66 -4.55 -18.97
CA SER A 29 -9.63 -3.76 -19.76
C SER A 29 -10.49 -2.81 -18.91
N VAL A 30 -10.71 -3.13 -17.65
CA VAL A 30 -11.52 -2.35 -16.70
C VAL A 30 -10.68 -1.58 -15.67
N ALA A 31 -9.36 -1.52 -15.84
CA ALA A 31 -8.47 -0.89 -14.87
C ALA A 31 -8.77 0.61 -14.63
N ASN A 32 -9.27 1.34 -15.64
CA ASN A 32 -9.70 2.73 -15.48
C ASN A 32 -11.00 2.85 -14.67
N GLU A 33 -11.90 1.90 -14.83
CA GLU A 33 -13.14 1.83 -14.02
C GLU A 33 -12.82 1.45 -12.58
N ILE A 34 -11.88 0.54 -12.37
CA ILE A 34 -11.38 0.17 -11.04
C ILE A 34 -10.81 1.39 -10.30
N ASP A 35 -10.19 2.36 -10.99
CA ASP A 35 -9.66 3.59 -10.37
C ASP A 35 -10.75 4.52 -9.80
N SER A 36 -11.96 4.49 -10.38
CA SER A 36 -13.02 5.46 -10.08
C SER A 36 -14.32 4.85 -9.56
N ASN A 37 -14.55 3.55 -9.73
CA ASN A 37 -15.78 2.85 -9.36
C ASN A 37 -15.51 1.83 -8.25
N GLN A 38 -16.11 2.07 -7.08
CA GLN A 38 -15.96 1.19 -5.91
C GLN A 38 -16.36 -0.26 -6.20
N LEU A 39 -17.49 -0.48 -6.89
CA LEU A 39 -17.98 -1.85 -7.15
C LEU A 39 -17.00 -2.65 -8.02
N GLU A 40 -16.37 -2.03 -9.01
CA GLU A 40 -15.37 -2.69 -9.85
C GLU A 40 -14.07 -2.97 -9.04
N LEU A 41 -13.68 -2.07 -8.14
CA LEU A 41 -12.56 -2.29 -7.22
C LEU A 41 -12.86 -3.45 -6.25
N GLU A 42 -14.06 -3.52 -5.70
CA GLU A 42 -14.48 -4.62 -4.82
C GLU A 42 -14.48 -5.97 -5.54
N LYS A 43 -14.99 -6.03 -6.78
CA LYS A 43 -14.92 -7.25 -7.60
C LYS A 43 -13.49 -7.71 -7.83
N ALA A 44 -12.59 -6.77 -8.13
CA ALA A 44 -11.16 -7.06 -8.32
C ALA A 44 -10.51 -7.55 -7.01
N LEU A 45 -10.81 -6.90 -5.88
CA LEU A 45 -10.33 -7.31 -4.55
C LEU A 45 -10.83 -8.71 -4.19
N MET A 46 -12.12 -8.99 -4.40
CA MET A 46 -12.71 -10.31 -4.11
C MET A 46 -12.18 -11.40 -5.04
N SER A 47 -11.76 -11.06 -6.27
CA SER A 47 -11.08 -12.01 -7.15
C SER A 47 -9.72 -12.45 -6.59
N LEU A 48 -8.97 -11.55 -5.97
CA LEU A 48 -7.77 -11.90 -5.20
C LEU A 48 -8.12 -12.75 -3.97
N GLY A 49 -9.19 -12.39 -3.26
CA GLY A 49 -9.67 -13.12 -2.07
C GLY A 49 -10.07 -14.56 -2.39
N LYS A 50 -10.81 -14.82 -3.47
CA LYS A 50 -11.20 -16.18 -3.89
C LYS A 50 -10.01 -17.12 -4.06
N SER A 51 -8.83 -16.58 -4.36
CA SER A 51 -7.58 -17.33 -4.51
C SER A 51 -6.69 -17.28 -3.26
N GLY A 52 -7.17 -16.78 -2.12
CA GLY A 52 -6.41 -16.68 -0.89
C GLY A 52 -5.32 -15.59 -0.88
N LEU A 53 -5.27 -14.73 -1.93
CA LEU A 53 -4.22 -13.73 -2.10
C LEU A 53 -4.38 -12.50 -1.18
N LEU A 54 -5.38 -12.46 -0.32
CA LEU A 54 -5.50 -11.46 0.74
C LEU A 54 -4.81 -11.88 2.04
N GLY A 55 -4.33 -13.14 2.13
CA GLY A 55 -3.60 -13.68 3.27
C GLY A 55 -2.09 -13.79 3.09
N LEU A 56 -1.46 -12.96 2.25
CA LEU A 56 -0.01 -13.07 1.97
C LEU A 56 0.86 -12.84 3.21
N ARG A 57 0.39 -12.04 4.16
CA ARG A 57 1.08 -11.71 5.42
C ARG A 57 0.51 -12.47 6.62
N VAL A 58 -0.49 -13.31 6.42
CA VAL A 58 -1.07 -14.19 7.44
C VAL A 58 -0.20 -15.44 7.56
N PRO A 59 0.17 -15.87 8.80
CA PRO A 59 0.90 -17.13 9.02
C PRO A 59 0.15 -18.36 8.50
N GLN A 60 0.90 -19.38 8.06
CA GLN A 60 0.32 -20.61 7.49
C GLN A 60 -0.60 -21.35 8.47
N LYS A 61 -0.26 -21.33 9.77
CA LYS A 61 -1.11 -21.92 10.81
C LYS A 61 -2.52 -21.34 10.88
N TRP A 62 -2.74 -20.16 10.29
CA TRP A 62 -4.04 -19.48 10.18
C TRP A 62 -4.61 -19.50 8.77
N GLY A 63 -4.07 -20.36 7.89
CA GLY A 63 -4.52 -20.47 6.50
C GLY A 63 -4.00 -19.42 5.56
N GLY A 64 -2.97 -18.67 5.95
CA GLY A 64 -2.30 -17.69 5.10
C GLY A 64 -1.14 -18.25 4.29
N LEU A 65 -0.55 -17.40 3.46
CA LEU A 65 0.56 -17.76 2.57
C LEU A 65 1.93 -17.46 3.19
N GLU A 66 2.00 -16.56 4.18
CA GLU A 66 3.23 -16.20 4.92
C GLU A 66 4.42 -15.93 4.00
N LEU A 67 4.21 -15.09 2.98
CA LEU A 67 5.26 -14.79 2.02
C LEU A 67 6.44 -14.08 2.68
N ASN A 68 7.64 -14.42 2.24
CA ASN A 68 8.83 -13.66 2.57
C ASN A 68 8.79 -12.26 1.94
N GLN A 69 9.70 -11.40 2.35
CA GLN A 69 9.73 -10.00 1.94
C GLN A 69 9.91 -9.84 0.41
N GLN A 70 10.73 -10.67 -0.24
CA GLN A 70 11.00 -10.57 -1.68
C GLN A 70 9.78 -10.98 -2.50
N ASP A 71 9.14 -12.09 -2.16
CA ASP A 71 7.96 -12.58 -2.88
C ASP A 71 6.78 -11.62 -2.70
N TYR A 72 6.62 -11.06 -1.49
CA TYR A 72 5.64 -10.03 -1.25
C TYR A 72 5.93 -8.75 -2.06
N PHE A 73 7.20 -8.35 -2.19
CA PHE A 73 7.60 -7.22 -3.03
C PHE A 73 7.24 -7.45 -4.50
N ASN A 74 7.53 -8.63 -5.04
CA ASN A 74 7.22 -8.99 -6.42
C ASN A 74 5.70 -8.99 -6.68
N TYR A 75 4.94 -9.55 -5.74
CA TYR A 75 3.48 -9.52 -5.81
C TYR A 75 2.93 -8.07 -5.83
N GLN A 76 3.41 -7.22 -4.94
CA GLN A 76 2.99 -5.81 -4.89
C GLN A 76 3.33 -5.06 -6.17
N LEU A 77 4.51 -5.28 -6.72
CA LEU A 77 4.94 -4.71 -8.00
C LEU A 77 4.00 -5.16 -9.12
N LEU A 78 3.65 -6.44 -9.14
CA LEU A 78 2.74 -7.00 -10.14
C LEU A 78 1.35 -6.37 -10.04
N VAL A 79 0.74 -6.29 -8.86
CA VAL A 79 -0.59 -5.67 -8.70
C VAL A 79 -0.57 -4.20 -9.09
N ALA A 80 0.46 -3.45 -8.69
CA ALA A 80 0.60 -2.04 -9.02
C ALA A 80 0.77 -1.76 -10.52
N ARG A 81 1.35 -2.70 -11.28
CA ARG A 81 1.44 -2.63 -12.74
C ARG A 81 0.08 -2.64 -13.42
N TYR A 82 -0.90 -3.32 -12.84
CA TYR A 82 -2.24 -3.44 -13.43
C TYR A 82 -3.24 -2.42 -12.90
N SER A 83 -3.22 -2.15 -11.59
CA SER A 83 -4.14 -1.21 -10.94
C SER A 83 -3.57 -0.61 -9.67
N GLY A 84 -3.40 0.72 -9.65
CA GLY A 84 -2.99 1.46 -8.47
C GLY A 84 -4.02 1.38 -7.34
N ALA A 85 -5.30 1.49 -7.66
CA ALA A 85 -6.38 1.41 -6.68
C ALA A 85 -6.42 0.05 -5.98
N LEU A 86 -6.36 -1.05 -6.74
CA LEU A 86 -6.34 -2.41 -6.18
C LEU A 86 -5.07 -2.64 -5.34
N SER A 87 -3.92 -2.20 -5.86
CA SER A 87 -2.64 -2.30 -5.14
C SER A 87 -2.69 -1.56 -3.81
N PHE A 88 -3.21 -0.35 -3.79
CA PHE A 88 -3.30 0.47 -2.59
C PHE A 88 -4.28 -0.12 -1.57
N LEU A 89 -5.49 -0.51 -2.01
CA LEU A 89 -6.53 -1.03 -1.15
C LEU A 89 -6.13 -2.36 -0.48
N GLN A 90 -5.69 -3.36 -1.28
CA GLN A 90 -5.30 -4.65 -0.72
C GLN A 90 -4.11 -4.54 0.25
N THR A 91 -3.24 -3.54 0.07
CA THR A 91 -2.10 -3.29 0.97
C THR A 91 -2.54 -2.81 2.36
N GLN A 92 -3.64 -2.07 2.48
CA GLN A 92 -4.20 -1.70 3.78
C GLN A 92 -4.57 -2.98 4.56
N HIS A 93 -5.27 -3.91 3.90
CA HIS A 93 -5.66 -5.18 4.46
C HIS A 93 -4.44 -6.06 4.84
N GLN A 94 -3.46 -6.20 3.95
CA GLN A 94 -2.23 -6.94 4.23
C GLN A 94 -1.44 -6.35 5.40
N SER A 95 -1.47 -5.02 5.56
CA SER A 95 -0.80 -4.32 6.66
C SER A 95 -1.52 -4.60 7.99
N ALA A 96 -2.85 -4.54 8.02
CA ALA A 96 -3.64 -4.91 9.19
C ALA A 96 -3.42 -6.38 9.56
N ALA A 97 -3.43 -7.29 8.59
CA ALA A 97 -3.15 -8.71 8.78
C ALA A 97 -1.77 -8.96 9.40
N ALA A 98 -0.73 -8.28 8.92
CA ALA A 98 0.62 -8.39 9.46
C ALA A 98 0.71 -7.85 10.91
N MET A 99 -0.02 -6.79 11.24
CA MET A 99 -0.06 -6.25 12.60
C MET A 99 -0.76 -7.23 13.56
N LEU A 100 -1.89 -7.79 13.17
CA LEU A 100 -2.59 -8.81 13.95
C LEU A 100 -1.75 -10.09 14.11
N ALA A 101 -1.09 -10.55 13.06
CA ALA A 101 -0.21 -11.71 13.12
C ALA A 101 0.94 -11.54 14.12
N SER A 102 1.42 -10.31 14.32
CA SER A 102 2.48 -9.96 15.27
C SER A 102 1.97 -9.50 16.65
N SER A 103 0.65 -9.49 16.85
CA SER A 103 0.04 -9.08 18.12
C SER A 103 0.29 -10.10 19.23
N GLN A 104 0.39 -9.64 20.46
CA GLN A 104 0.38 -10.50 21.66
C GLN A 104 -1.05 -10.84 22.12
N ASN A 105 -2.07 -10.25 21.51
CA ASN A 105 -3.47 -10.55 21.79
C ASN A 105 -3.92 -11.78 20.99
N HIS A 106 -3.74 -12.94 21.59
CA HIS A 106 -4.08 -14.22 20.96
C HIS A 106 -5.57 -14.37 20.67
N GLN A 107 -6.45 -13.74 21.46
CA GLN A 107 -7.88 -13.76 21.21
C GLN A 107 -8.21 -13.03 19.89
N LEU A 108 -7.62 -11.86 19.62
CA LEU A 108 -7.78 -11.19 18.34
C LEU A 108 -7.19 -12.02 17.18
N GLN A 109 -6.04 -12.67 17.39
CA GLN A 109 -5.48 -13.55 16.36
C GLN A 109 -6.45 -14.66 15.98
N GLN A 110 -7.02 -15.36 16.97
CA GLN A 110 -7.99 -16.45 16.75
C GLN A 110 -9.27 -15.95 16.07
N GLN A 111 -9.73 -14.75 16.44
CA GLN A 111 -10.95 -14.18 15.90
C GLN A 111 -10.82 -13.73 14.44
N TYR A 112 -9.66 -13.18 14.04
CA TYR A 112 -9.52 -12.51 12.75
C TYR A 112 -8.69 -13.29 11.73
N LEU A 113 -7.50 -13.80 12.09
CA LEU A 113 -6.55 -14.34 11.14
C LEU A 113 -7.10 -15.46 10.24
N PRO A 114 -7.96 -16.39 10.72
CA PRO A 114 -8.53 -17.44 9.86
C PRO A 114 -9.45 -16.92 8.76
N HIS A 115 -9.93 -15.68 8.86
CA HIS A 115 -10.95 -15.12 7.98
C HIS A 115 -10.39 -14.11 6.96
N LEU A 116 -9.09 -13.75 7.05
CA LEU A 116 -8.50 -12.68 6.24
C LEU A 116 -8.12 -13.15 4.84
N SER A 117 -7.56 -14.35 4.69
CA SER A 117 -6.97 -14.83 3.42
C SER A 117 -7.94 -14.84 2.24
N TYR A 118 -9.19 -15.18 2.51
CA TYR A 118 -10.25 -15.27 1.50
C TYR A 118 -11.19 -14.07 1.51
N GLY A 119 -10.87 -13.03 2.26
CA GLY A 119 -11.65 -11.79 2.33
C GLY A 119 -13.01 -11.93 3.02
N LYS A 120 -13.21 -12.94 3.89
CA LYS A 120 -14.41 -13.03 4.75
C LYS A 120 -14.49 -11.87 5.72
N ILE A 121 -13.35 -11.40 6.20
CA ILE A 121 -13.18 -10.16 6.95
C ILE A 121 -12.12 -9.34 6.24
N LEU A 122 -12.42 -8.07 5.97
CA LEU A 122 -11.52 -7.11 5.38
C LEU A 122 -11.21 -6.01 6.39
N LEU A 123 -9.94 -5.64 6.52
CA LEU A 123 -9.45 -4.71 7.53
C LEU A 123 -8.65 -3.57 6.92
N GLY A 124 -8.86 -2.36 7.46
CA GLY A 124 -8.07 -1.18 7.14
C GLY A 124 -7.04 -0.84 8.21
N ILE A 125 -6.28 0.22 7.95
CA ILE A 125 -5.34 0.82 8.90
C ILE A 125 -5.51 2.34 8.92
N ALA A 126 -5.32 2.95 10.09
CA ALA A 126 -5.46 4.38 10.32
C ALA A 126 -4.43 4.87 11.34
N PHE A 127 -3.19 5.04 10.92
CA PHE A 127 -2.09 5.49 11.79
C PHE A 127 -1.13 6.50 11.14
N SER A 128 -1.48 7.04 9.96
CA SER A 128 -0.66 8.03 9.26
C SER A 128 -0.44 9.31 10.07
N GLN A 129 -1.38 9.66 10.95
CA GLN A 129 -1.32 10.80 11.86
C GLN A 129 -0.13 10.74 12.84
N LEU A 130 0.39 9.55 13.14
CA LEU A 130 1.57 9.41 14.01
C LEU A 130 2.85 10.02 13.40
N ARG A 131 2.87 10.28 12.08
CA ARG A 131 4.00 10.94 11.38
C ARG A 131 3.99 12.46 11.54
N ARG A 132 2.87 13.04 11.98
CA ARG A 132 2.76 14.49 12.15
C ARG A 132 3.57 14.94 13.35
N SER A 133 4.33 16.02 13.19
CA SER A 133 4.98 16.72 14.27
C SER A 133 3.98 17.56 15.07
N GLY A 134 4.29 17.87 16.31
CA GLY A 134 3.45 18.69 17.18
C GLY A 134 2.43 17.87 17.97
N GLU A 135 1.29 18.49 18.26
CA GLU A 135 0.23 17.86 19.03
C GLU A 135 -0.38 16.67 18.27
N ALA A 136 -0.60 15.56 19.00
CA ALA A 136 -1.13 14.35 18.41
C ALA A 136 -2.60 14.56 18.02
N PRO A 137 -2.98 14.35 16.73
CA PRO A 137 -4.38 14.51 16.30
C PRO A 137 -5.34 13.49 16.92
N VAL A 138 -4.82 12.34 17.36
CA VAL A 138 -5.58 11.29 18.04
C VAL A 138 -4.86 10.91 19.32
N LYS A 139 -5.54 11.02 20.44
CA LYS A 139 -5.02 10.74 21.77
C LYS A 139 -5.78 9.59 22.43
N ALA A 140 -5.14 8.92 23.35
CA ALA A 140 -5.75 7.90 24.18
C ALA A 140 -5.41 8.13 25.67
N VAL A 141 -6.41 7.98 26.53
CA VAL A 141 -6.26 8.04 27.99
C VAL A 141 -6.47 6.63 28.53
N PRO A 142 -5.48 6.05 29.25
CA PRO A 142 -5.59 4.70 29.79
C PRO A 142 -6.58 4.65 30.97
N THR A 143 -7.26 3.51 31.09
CA THR A 143 -8.09 3.12 32.24
C THR A 143 -7.71 1.70 32.68
N THR A 144 -8.35 1.19 33.73
CA THR A 144 -8.15 -0.20 34.17
C THR A 144 -8.51 -1.22 33.07
N ASP A 145 -9.61 -0.98 32.33
CA ASP A 145 -10.20 -1.95 31.41
C ASP A 145 -9.95 -1.65 29.93
N GLY A 146 -9.29 -0.54 29.64
CA GLY A 146 -9.04 -0.12 28.25
C GLY A 146 -8.56 1.31 28.12
N TYR A 147 -9.03 1.99 27.07
CA TYR A 147 -8.58 3.33 26.70
C TYR A 147 -9.76 4.16 26.20
N TYR A 148 -9.84 5.41 26.61
CA TYR A 148 -10.69 6.39 25.94
C TYR A 148 -9.90 7.06 24.83
N ILE A 149 -10.43 7.01 23.59
CA ILE A 149 -9.80 7.57 22.40
C ILE A 149 -10.59 8.81 21.97
N GLU A 150 -9.84 9.87 21.63
CA GLU A 150 -10.40 11.12 21.12
C GLU A 150 -9.51 11.71 20.04
N GLY A 151 -10.14 12.37 19.04
CA GLY A 151 -9.43 13.15 18.03
C GLY A 151 -9.90 12.91 16.61
N ILE A 152 -9.13 13.44 15.64
CA ILE A 152 -9.44 13.35 14.22
C ILE A 152 -8.41 12.48 13.52
N VAL A 153 -8.89 11.39 12.90
CA VAL A 153 -8.11 10.52 12.04
C VAL A 153 -8.20 11.06 10.62
N PRO A 154 -7.11 11.55 10.03
CA PRO A 154 -7.18 12.30 8.78
C PRO A 154 -7.41 11.44 7.53
N TRP A 155 -6.95 10.19 7.54
CA TRP A 155 -6.96 9.29 6.37
C TRP A 155 -7.25 7.86 6.78
N ILE A 156 -8.38 7.32 6.31
CA ILE A 156 -8.75 5.91 6.44
C ILE A 156 -9.27 5.47 5.08
N THR A 157 -8.60 4.50 4.47
CA THR A 157 -8.95 3.97 3.15
C THR A 157 -9.82 2.74 3.28
N GLY A 158 -10.84 2.58 2.40
CA GLY A 158 -11.69 1.39 2.33
C GLY A 158 -13.07 1.57 2.98
N TRP A 159 -13.57 2.80 3.10
CA TRP A 159 -14.94 3.08 3.57
C TRP A 159 -15.98 2.39 2.69
N GLY A 160 -16.89 1.66 3.35
CA GLY A 160 -17.90 0.87 2.66
C GLY A 160 -17.40 -0.46 2.09
N ILE A 161 -16.09 -0.75 2.18
CA ILE A 161 -15.47 -2.01 1.72
C ILE A 161 -14.96 -2.83 2.91
N PHE A 162 -14.27 -2.20 3.85
CA PHE A 162 -13.71 -2.85 5.03
C PHE A 162 -14.68 -2.77 6.22
N GLN A 163 -14.74 -3.84 7.01
CA GLN A 163 -15.64 -3.91 8.18
C GLN A 163 -15.05 -3.20 9.39
N GLU A 164 -13.72 -3.25 9.53
CA GLU A 164 -13.02 -2.66 10.68
C GLU A 164 -11.65 -2.14 10.25
N PHE A 165 -11.03 -1.35 11.12
CA PHE A 165 -9.67 -0.85 10.89
C PHE A 165 -8.88 -0.78 12.20
N ILE A 166 -7.56 -0.79 12.08
CA ILE A 166 -6.65 -0.57 13.21
C ILE A 166 -6.35 0.92 13.31
N ILE A 167 -6.84 1.56 14.38
CA ILE A 167 -6.48 2.94 14.73
C ILE A 167 -5.19 2.97 15.53
N ALA A 168 -4.45 4.09 15.43
CA ALA A 168 -3.42 4.40 16.39
C ALA A 168 -3.73 5.71 17.13
N ALA A 169 -3.48 5.73 18.45
CA ALA A 169 -3.65 6.90 19.29
C ALA A 169 -2.48 7.07 20.26
N LYS A 170 -2.02 8.31 20.49
CA LYS A 170 -0.91 8.60 21.41
C LYS A 170 -1.38 8.60 22.85
N LEU A 171 -0.58 7.96 23.71
CA LEU A 171 -0.70 7.99 25.17
C LEU A 171 0.02 9.21 25.77
N PRO A 172 -0.32 9.60 27.04
CA PRO A 172 0.36 10.69 27.73
C PRO A 172 1.87 10.48 27.92
N ASP A 173 2.34 9.23 28.00
CA ASP A 173 3.78 8.88 28.11
C ASP A 173 4.50 8.88 26.75
N GLY A 174 3.82 9.28 25.69
CA GLY A 174 4.35 9.35 24.32
C GLY A 174 4.30 8.05 23.54
N LYS A 175 4.03 6.91 24.16
CA LYS A 175 3.75 5.64 23.43
C LYS A 175 2.51 5.77 22.57
N ALA A 176 2.26 4.79 21.73
CA ALA A 176 1.03 4.71 20.94
C ALA A 176 0.36 3.35 21.11
N ILE A 177 -0.96 3.37 21.34
CA ILE A 177 -1.79 2.18 21.23
C ILE A 177 -2.19 1.97 19.79
N PHE A 178 -2.40 0.69 19.43
CA PHE A 178 -3.03 0.25 18.18
C PHE A 178 -4.22 -0.63 18.56
N GLY A 179 -5.42 -0.26 18.13
CA GLY A 179 -6.66 -0.94 18.53
C GLY A 179 -7.61 -1.15 17.37
N MET A 180 -8.46 -2.18 17.47
CA MET A 180 -9.49 -2.49 16.47
C MET A 180 -10.72 -1.59 16.67
N MET A 181 -11.14 -0.92 15.59
CA MET A 181 -12.31 -0.03 15.55
C MET A 181 -13.30 -0.47 14.48
N PRO A 182 -14.61 -0.28 14.67
CA PRO A 182 -15.59 -0.50 13.61
C PRO A 182 -15.42 0.53 12.50
N PHE A 183 -15.56 0.12 11.23
CA PHE A 183 -15.51 1.02 10.08
C PHE A 183 -16.92 1.36 9.59
N VAL A 184 -17.74 1.77 10.52
CA VAL A 184 -19.14 2.23 10.39
C VAL A 184 -19.42 3.24 11.49
N GLU A 185 -20.26 4.23 11.22
CA GLU A 185 -20.73 5.15 12.26
C GLU A 185 -21.32 4.37 13.41
N ASN A 186 -20.89 4.68 14.61
CA ASN A 186 -21.30 3.93 15.79
C ASN A 186 -21.28 4.83 17.04
N ASN A 187 -22.21 4.52 17.96
CA ASN A 187 -22.35 5.20 19.23
C ASN A 187 -22.14 4.22 20.38
N GLN A 188 -21.45 4.67 21.41
CA GLN A 188 -21.37 4.06 22.73
C GLN A 188 -22.13 4.95 23.73
N LEU A 189 -22.30 4.51 24.98
CA LEU A 189 -22.98 5.28 26.00
C LEU A 189 -22.45 6.72 26.15
N ASN A 190 -21.12 6.89 26.10
CA ASN A 190 -20.45 8.18 26.33
C ASN A 190 -19.52 8.60 25.19
N GLY A 191 -19.58 7.95 24.05
CA GLY A 191 -18.67 8.24 22.94
C GLY A 191 -19.23 7.84 21.59
N ASN A 192 -18.62 8.36 20.53
CA ASN A 192 -19.00 8.01 19.16
C ASN A 192 -17.83 8.04 18.19
N ILE A 193 -18.06 7.45 17.02
CA ILE A 193 -17.22 7.60 15.85
C ILE A 193 -18.10 7.97 14.66
N THR A 194 -17.70 9.04 13.95
CA THR A 194 -18.34 9.50 12.72
C THR A 194 -17.31 9.64 11.60
N PHE A 195 -17.78 9.60 10.35
CA PHE A 195 -16.90 9.65 9.19
C PHE A 195 -17.31 10.77 8.23
N SER A 196 -16.33 11.32 7.52
CA SER A 196 -16.60 12.26 6.43
C SER A 196 -17.22 11.53 5.24
N LYS A 197 -17.75 12.29 4.28
CA LYS A 197 -17.97 11.75 2.94
C LYS A 197 -16.62 11.32 2.35
N PRO A 198 -16.60 10.34 1.42
CA PRO A 198 -15.39 9.98 0.68
C PRO A 198 -14.73 11.19 0.03
N MET A 199 -13.42 11.27 0.16
CA MET A 199 -12.62 12.34 -0.42
C MET A 199 -12.58 12.21 -1.94
N HIS A 200 -12.66 13.32 -2.66
CA HIS A 200 -12.46 13.36 -4.10
C HIS A 200 -10.97 13.35 -4.43
N LEU A 201 -10.41 12.18 -4.64
CA LEU A 201 -8.99 12.01 -4.97
C LEU A 201 -8.79 12.00 -6.49
N CYS A 202 -7.65 12.54 -6.95
CA CYS A 202 -7.34 12.59 -8.39
C CYS A 202 -7.05 11.20 -8.98
N ALA A 203 -6.61 10.24 -8.15
CA ALA A 203 -6.41 8.84 -8.50
C ALA A 203 -6.82 7.95 -7.34
N ILE A 204 -7.00 6.66 -7.60
CA ILE A 204 -7.43 5.66 -6.60
C ILE A 204 -8.72 6.08 -5.85
N ASN A 205 -9.56 6.86 -6.52
CA ASN A 205 -10.76 7.45 -5.92
C ASN A 205 -11.75 6.39 -5.41
N SER A 206 -11.83 5.26 -6.10
CA SER A 206 -12.68 4.10 -5.75
C SER A 206 -12.33 3.45 -4.40
N THR A 207 -11.15 3.75 -3.84
CA THR A 207 -10.74 3.23 -2.53
C THR A 207 -11.49 3.88 -1.37
N ASN A 208 -12.33 4.89 -1.64
CA ASN A 208 -13.16 5.58 -0.66
C ASN A 208 -12.40 5.93 0.61
N THR A 209 -11.46 6.84 0.49
CA THR A 209 -10.72 7.37 1.65
C THR A 209 -11.56 8.43 2.37
N VAL A 210 -11.68 8.30 3.68
CA VAL A 210 -12.42 9.21 4.56
C VAL A 210 -11.54 9.72 5.70
N SER A 211 -11.98 10.76 6.39
CA SER A 211 -11.53 11.09 7.74
C SER A 211 -12.55 10.58 8.77
N ALA A 212 -12.12 10.39 10.02
CA ALA A 212 -13.02 10.08 11.11
C ALA A 212 -12.84 11.06 12.28
N THR A 213 -13.94 11.40 12.93
CA THR A 213 -13.95 12.07 14.23
C THR A 213 -14.31 11.04 15.29
N VAL A 214 -13.44 10.89 16.27
CA VAL A 214 -13.60 9.98 17.41
C VAL A 214 -13.78 10.85 18.64
N THR A 215 -14.89 10.67 19.35
CA THR A 215 -15.23 11.42 20.56
C THR A 215 -15.40 10.45 21.70
N ASN A 216 -14.54 10.54 22.71
CA ASN A 216 -14.60 9.77 23.95
C ASN A 216 -14.94 8.27 23.76
N TRP A 217 -14.37 7.65 22.73
CA TRP A 217 -14.62 6.25 22.38
C TRP A 217 -13.88 5.31 23.32
N PHE A 218 -14.59 4.41 23.99
CA PHE A 218 -13.98 3.40 24.83
C PHE A 218 -13.51 2.19 24.00
N LEU A 219 -12.20 1.96 23.99
CA LEU A 219 -11.55 0.79 23.41
C LEU A 219 -11.16 -0.18 24.54
N PRO A 220 -11.85 -1.32 24.72
CA PRO A 220 -11.51 -2.28 25.75
C PRO A 220 -10.18 -2.99 25.45
N ASN A 221 -9.48 -3.47 26.49
CA ASN A 221 -8.21 -4.21 26.37
C ASN A 221 -8.32 -5.41 25.42
N ALA A 222 -9.48 -6.06 25.34
CA ALA A 222 -9.75 -7.15 24.40
C ALA A 222 -9.60 -6.74 22.91
N ARG A 223 -9.75 -5.45 22.60
CA ARG A 223 -9.62 -4.88 21.24
C ARG A 223 -8.22 -4.29 20.97
N LEU A 224 -7.31 -4.35 21.93
CA LEU A 224 -5.95 -3.82 21.80
C LEU A 224 -5.09 -4.75 20.95
N VAL A 225 -4.54 -4.24 19.86
CA VAL A 225 -3.63 -4.98 18.97
C VAL A 225 -2.20 -4.91 19.48
N ALA A 226 -1.73 -3.70 19.85
CA ALA A 226 -0.37 -3.49 20.36
C ALA A 226 -0.23 -2.15 21.08
N ILE A 227 0.79 -2.06 21.94
CA ILE A 227 1.35 -0.79 22.43
C ILE A 227 2.77 -0.69 21.86
N LYS A 228 3.12 0.46 21.30
CA LYS A 228 4.43 0.68 20.66
C LYS A 228 5.14 1.89 21.26
N PRO A 229 6.49 1.90 21.28
CA PRO A 229 7.28 3.05 21.75
C PRO A 229 6.97 4.34 20.98
N SER A 230 7.30 5.49 21.57
CA SER A 230 7.05 6.82 20.99
C SER A 230 7.68 7.05 19.62
N ASN A 231 8.86 6.43 19.37
CA ASN A 231 9.62 6.52 18.11
C ASN A 231 9.28 5.40 17.11
N TYR A 232 8.31 4.55 17.42
CA TYR A 232 8.00 3.36 16.62
C TYR A 232 7.75 3.66 15.14
N ILE A 233 6.97 4.73 14.84
CA ILE A 233 6.60 5.02 13.45
C ILE A 233 7.81 5.49 12.64
N GLN A 234 8.67 6.31 13.24
CA GLN A 234 9.89 6.82 12.61
C GLN A 234 10.88 5.68 12.33
N GLU A 235 11.08 4.79 13.31
CA GLU A 235 11.94 3.62 13.13
C GLU A 235 11.39 2.65 12.09
N ASN A 236 10.07 2.40 12.10
CA ASN A 236 9.42 1.55 11.12
C ASN A 236 9.52 2.13 9.70
N ASP A 237 9.34 3.44 9.54
CA ASP A 237 9.48 4.12 8.24
C ASP A 237 10.92 4.06 7.72
N ARG A 238 11.92 4.22 8.59
CA ARG A 238 13.34 4.03 8.22
C ARG A 238 13.64 2.60 7.80
N LYS A 239 13.17 1.61 8.55
CA LYS A 239 13.36 0.18 8.24
C LYS A 239 12.66 -0.22 6.94
N LYS A 240 11.51 0.37 6.64
CA LYS A 240 10.65 0.04 5.49
C LYS A 240 10.72 1.08 4.36
N VAL A 241 11.75 1.89 4.29
CA VAL A 241 11.87 2.97 3.28
C VAL A 241 11.72 2.46 1.85
N LEU A 242 12.16 1.23 1.56
CA LEU A 242 12.04 0.60 0.24
C LEU A 242 10.68 -0.08 -0.01
N TYR A 243 9.80 -0.15 0.98
CA TYR A 243 8.53 -0.91 0.85
C TYR A 243 7.66 -0.41 -0.30
N PHE A 244 7.48 0.90 -0.42
CA PHE A 244 6.65 1.49 -1.48
C PHE A 244 7.34 1.60 -2.85
N THR A 245 8.59 1.15 -2.99
CA THR A 245 9.26 1.14 -4.29
C THR A 245 8.64 0.14 -5.26
N SER A 246 8.04 -0.96 -4.76
CA SER A 246 7.30 -1.92 -5.58
C SER A 246 6.13 -1.28 -6.32
N PHE A 247 5.40 -0.36 -5.67
CA PHE A 247 4.30 0.39 -6.28
C PHE A 247 4.79 1.33 -7.38
N ALA A 248 5.84 2.10 -7.08
CA ALA A 248 6.42 3.03 -8.04
C ALA A 248 6.98 2.29 -9.28
N LEU A 249 7.70 1.17 -9.08
CA LEU A 249 8.20 0.35 -10.18
C LEU A 249 7.07 -0.33 -10.96
N GLY A 250 6.02 -0.81 -10.30
CA GLY A 250 4.83 -1.34 -10.98
C GLY A 250 4.16 -0.30 -11.86
N CYS A 251 4.00 0.93 -11.37
CA CYS A 251 3.49 2.06 -12.14
C CYS A 251 4.41 2.41 -13.33
N ALA A 252 5.73 2.40 -13.14
CA ALA A 252 6.68 2.59 -14.24
C ALA A 252 6.51 1.52 -15.34
N MET A 253 6.34 0.26 -14.94
CA MET A 253 6.09 -0.85 -15.88
C MET A 253 4.76 -0.68 -16.61
N ALA A 254 3.69 -0.22 -15.91
CA ALA A 254 2.40 0.11 -16.55
C ALA A 254 2.56 1.19 -17.63
N GLY A 255 3.34 2.23 -17.37
CA GLY A 255 3.67 3.25 -18.37
C GLY A 255 4.39 2.67 -19.59
N ILE A 256 5.36 1.79 -19.38
CA ILE A 256 6.07 1.09 -20.44
C ILE A 256 5.14 0.18 -21.25
N ASP A 257 4.21 -0.53 -20.61
CA ASP A 257 3.23 -1.38 -21.30
C ASP A 257 2.35 -0.57 -22.27
N ILE A 258 1.90 0.61 -21.83
CA ILE A 258 1.14 1.52 -22.70
C ILE A 258 1.99 1.97 -23.89
N MET A 259 3.26 2.32 -23.68
CA MET A 259 4.17 2.68 -24.76
C MET A 259 4.33 1.54 -25.77
N ILE A 260 4.44 0.30 -25.30
CA ILE A 260 4.54 -0.90 -26.17
C ILE A 260 3.27 -1.04 -27.01
N GLU A 261 2.09 -0.90 -26.44
CA GLU A 261 0.82 -0.99 -27.20
C GLU A 261 0.71 0.13 -28.26
N VAL A 262 1.16 1.34 -27.94
CA VAL A 262 1.18 2.45 -28.89
C VAL A 262 2.23 2.23 -30.00
N SER A 263 3.40 1.68 -29.66
CA SER A 263 4.46 1.42 -30.65
C SER A 263 4.04 0.43 -31.74
N LYS A 264 3.19 -0.55 -31.42
CA LYS A 264 2.61 -1.49 -32.38
C LYS A 264 1.80 -0.78 -33.48
N LYS A 265 1.22 0.37 -33.16
CA LYS A 265 0.36 1.14 -34.09
C LYS A 265 1.12 2.24 -34.83
N LYS A 266 2.13 2.83 -34.20
CA LYS A 266 2.83 4.01 -34.73
C LYS A 266 4.14 3.68 -35.46
N SER A 267 4.76 2.52 -35.19
CA SER A 267 6.00 2.01 -35.80
C SER A 267 7.16 3.05 -35.91
N LEU A 268 7.33 3.88 -34.86
CA LEU A 268 8.35 4.93 -34.80
C LEU A 268 9.56 4.44 -33.99
N ALA A 269 10.74 4.41 -34.61
CA ALA A 269 11.96 3.85 -34.02
C ALA A 269 12.29 4.49 -32.66
N PHE A 270 12.21 5.83 -32.51
CA PHE A 270 12.51 6.51 -31.28
C PHE A 270 11.59 6.10 -30.09
N ILE A 271 10.36 5.63 -30.35
CA ILE A 271 9.48 5.08 -29.31
C ILE A 271 10.07 3.76 -28.80
N THR A 272 10.49 2.88 -29.71
CA THR A 272 11.12 1.60 -29.37
C THR A 272 12.42 1.79 -28.59
N ASP A 273 13.25 2.73 -29.01
CA ASP A 273 14.52 3.06 -28.34
C ASP A 273 14.27 3.58 -26.92
N THR A 274 13.26 4.45 -26.74
CA THR A 274 12.86 4.96 -25.43
C THR A 274 12.33 3.85 -24.54
N ILE A 275 11.48 2.94 -25.06
CA ILE A 275 10.99 1.76 -24.33
C ILE A 275 12.16 0.92 -23.82
N ASN A 276 13.13 0.62 -24.68
CA ASN A 276 14.29 -0.20 -24.32
C ASN A 276 15.12 0.48 -23.22
N SER A 277 15.39 1.77 -23.35
CA SER A 277 16.13 2.54 -22.36
C SER A 277 15.43 2.55 -21.00
N LEU A 278 14.12 2.83 -20.96
CA LEU A 278 13.34 2.84 -19.71
C LEU A 278 13.24 1.44 -19.07
N LYS A 279 13.10 0.38 -19.86
CA LYS A 279 13.15 -1.02 -19.38
C LYS A 279 14.47 -1.33 -18.69
N VAL A 280 15.59 -0.91 -19.27
CA VAL A 280 16.92 -1.12 -18.67
C VAL A 280 17.01 -0.39 -17.32
N GLU A 281 16.61 0.89 -17.26
CA GLU A 281 16.67 1.67 -16.03
C GLU A 281 15.76 1.09 -14.93
N VAL A 282 14.52 0.68 -15.27
CA VAL A 282 13.57 0.07 -14.33
C VAL A 282 14.14 -1.25 -13.79
N ASN A 283 14.68 -2.11 -14.64
CA ASN A 283 15.29 -3.38 -14.24
C ASN A 283 16.52 -3.16 -13.34
N GLN A 284 17.38 -2.23 -13.68
CA GLN A 284 18.55 -1.87 -12.85
C GLN A 284 18.12 -1.37 -11.48
N CYS A 285 17.11 -0.48 -11.42
CA CYS A 285 16.58 0.03 -10.16
C CYS A 285 15.97 -1.11 -9.31
N ARG A 286 15.17 -1.99 -9.93
CA ARG A 286 14.61 -3.18 -9.28
C ARG A 286 15.70 -4.06 -8.68
N ASN A 287 16.71 -4.42 -9.47
CA ASN A 287 17.81 -5.27 -9.00
C ASN A 287 18.58 -4.62 -7.85
N SER A 288 18.83 -3.30 -7.92
CA SER A 288 19.47 -2.57 -6.82
C SER A 288 18.65 -2.57 -5.54
N ILE A 289 17.32 -2.44 -5.65
CA ILE A 289 16.40 -2.52 -4.52
C ILE A 289 16.39 -3.93 -3.92
N GLU A 290 16.36 -4.97 -4.75
CA GLU A 290 16.42 -6.36 -4.28
C GLU A 290 17.72 -6.66 -3.53
N LEU A 291 18.86 -6.17 -4.03
CA LEU A 291 20.16 -6.28 -3.36
C LEU A 291 20.15 -5.53 -2.03
N ALA A 292 19.65 -4.29 -2.00
CA ALA A 292 19.57 -3.49 -0.79
C ALA A 292 18.63 -4.08 0.28
N ASN A 293 17.56 -4.79 -0.14
CA ASN A 293 16.69 -5.51 0.77
C ASN A 293 17.32 -6.79 1.35
N LYS A 294 18.21 -7.44 0.61
CA LYS A 294 18.91 -8.65 1.05
C LYS A 294 20.13 -8.34 1.94
N ASN A 295 20.75 -7.18 1.75
CA ASN A 295 21.91 -6.76 2.53
C ASN A 295 21.50 -5.87 3.72
N PRO A 296 21.58 -6.36 4.97
CA PRO A 296 21.22 -5.59 6.16
C PRO A 296 22.14 -4.38 6.35
N ASP A 297 23.38 -4.42 5.85
CA ASP A 297 24.38 -3.36 6.00
C ASP A 297 24.19 -2.21 5.00
N THR A 298 23.21 -2.31 4.08
CA THR A 298 22.90 -1.20 3.17
C THR A 298 22.46 0.01 4.00
N ASP A 299 23.20 1.11 3.87
CA ASP A 299 22.95 2.34 4.60
C ASP A 299 21.63 3.00 4.20
N PHE A 300 21.15 3.89 5.09
CA PHE A 300 19.86 4.55 4.89
C PHE A 300 19.86 5.54 3.71
N ALA A 301 21.00 6.22 3.46
CA ALA A 301 21.12 7.17 2.35
C ALA A 301 21.00 6.46 0.99
N THR A 302 21.65 5.29 0.84
CA THR A 302 21.49 4.42 -0.34
C THR A 302 20.04 3.98 -0.52
N LYS A 303 19.36 3.57 0.54
CA LYS A 303 17.93 3.19 0.48
C LYS A 303 17.03 4.38 0.09
N LEU A 304 17.29 5.58 0.61
CA LEU A 304 16.59 6.81 0.22
C LEU A 304 16.81 7.15 -1.25
N HIS A 305 18.05 7.06 -1.73
CA HIS A 305 18.34 7.29 -3.14
C HIS A 305 17.57 6.32 -4.05
N LEU A 306 17.55 5.03 -3.73
CA LEU A 306 16.78 4.03 -4.47
C LEU A 306 15.26 4.31 -4.43
N ARG A 307 14.74 4.77 -3.29
CA ARG A 307 13.35 5.19 -3.16
C ARG A 307 13.02 6.36 -4.08
N ALA A 308 13.85 7.41 -4.07
CA ALA A 308 13.68 8.58 -4.93
C ALA A 308 13.82 8.23 -6.42
N LYS A 309 14.78 7.33 -6.77
CA LYS A 309 14.95 6.82 -8.13
C LYS A 309 13.72 6.06 -8.63
N ALA A 310 13.12 5.21 -7.80
CA ALA A 310 11.89 4.49 -8.17
C ALA A 310 10.72 5.45 -8.42
N ILE A 311 10.54 6.48 -7.58
CA ILE A 311 9.54 7.54 -7.76
C ILE A 311 9.78 8.28 -9.09
N ASN A 312 11.01 8.70 -9.36
CA ASN A 312 11.37 9.39 -10.61
C ASN A 312 11.08 8.52 -11.84
N LEU A 313 11.39 7.22 -11.80
CA LEU A 313 11.08 6.29 -12.88
C LEU A 313 9.57 6.15 -13.11
N ALA A 314 8.75 6.08 -12.05
CA ALA A 314 7.30 6.06 -12.19
C ALA A 314 6.80 7.32 -12.92
N GLN A 315 7.27 8.49 -12.53
CA GLN A 315 6.90 9.76 -13.16
C GLN A 315 7.34 9.83 -14.62
N ARG A 316 8.60 9.49 -14.93
CA ARG A 316 9.15 9.52 -16.30
C ARG A 316 8.42 8.54 -17.23
N CYS A 317 8.19 7.31 -16.79
CA CYS A 317 7.46 6.31 -17.59
C CYS A 317 6.00 6.72 -17.80
N ALA A 318 5.35 7.32 -16.80
CA ALA A 318 3.98 7.84 -16.92
C ALA A 318 3.91 9.03 -17.90
N VAL A 319 4.84 9.99 -17.82
CA VAL A 319 4.95 11.10 -18.77
C VAL A 319 5.19 10.56 -20.19
N ALA A 320 6.10 9.60 -20.37
CA ALA A 320 6.37 8.98 -21.65
C ALA A 320 5.12 8.30 -22.24
N ALA A 321 4.34 7.59 -21.43
CA ALA A 321 3.07 6.98 -21.82
C ALA A 321 2.04 8.04 -22.31
N VAL A 322 1.91 9.15 -21.59
CA VAL A 322 1.06 10.29 -22.00
C VAL A 322 1.55 10.87 -23.33
N THR A 323 2.85 11.11 -23.45
CA THR A 323 3.47 11.69 -24.65
C THR A 323 3.20 10.86 -25.91
N VAL A 324 3.42 9.54 -25.86
CA VAL A 324 3.17 8.68 -27.02
C VAL A 324 1.69 8.51 -27.34
N SER A 325 0.81 8.63 -26.34
CA SER A 325 -0.64 8.60 -26.50
C SER A 325 -1.21 9.89 -27.13
N SER A 326 -0.42 10.97 -27.15
CA SER A 326 -0.80 12.26 -27.74
C SER A 326 -2.13 12.78 -27.17
N GLY A 327 -2.95 13.48 -27.97
CA GLY A 327 -4.23 14.03 -27.55
C GLY A 327 -5.21 13.02 -26.93
N ALA A 328 -5.09 11.74 -27.27
CA ALA A 328 -5.92 10.68 -26.70
C ALA A 328 -5.72 10.52 -25.18
N ALA A 329 -4.55 10.88 -24.65
CA ALA A 329 -4.29 10.86 -23.19
C ALA A 329 -5.22 11.81 -22.40
N ASN A 330 -5.83 12.83 -23.02
CA ASN A 330 -6.78 13.72 -22.37
C ASN A 330 -8.17 13.10 -22.14
N HIS A 331 -8.49 11.99 -22.79
CA HIS A 331 -9.74 11.30 -22.53
C HIS A 331 -9.74 10.61 -21.17
N LYS A 332 -10.82 10.81 -20.40
CA LYS A 332 -10.97 10.29 -19.03
C LYS A 332 -10.75 8.76 -18.95
N ASN A 333 -11.06 8.04 -20.01
CA ASN A 333 -10.93 6.57 -20.05
C ASN A 333 -9.60 6.09 -20.66
N ASN A 334 -8.62 6.99 -20.87
CA ASN A 334 -7.32 6.58 -21.41
C ASN A 334 -6.40 6.07 -20.29
N ALA A 335 -5.76 4.92 -20.50
CA ALA A 335 -4.89 4.31 -19.51
C ALA A 335 -3.67 5.17 -19.14
N ALA A 336 -3.12 5.96 -20.10
CA ALA A 336 -1.94 6.77 -19.85
C ALA A 336 -2.20 7.87 -18.80
N GLN A 337 -3.36 8.54 -18.85
CA GLN A 337 -3.69 9.54 -17.85
C GLN A 337 -3.97 8.91 -16.47
N ARG A 338 -4.53 7.69 -16.41
CA ARG A 338 -4.70 6.97 -15.14
C ARG A 338 -3.33 6.68 -14.52
N VAL A 339 -2.41 6.10 -15.27
CA VAL A 339 -1.05 5.78 -14.79
C VAL A 339 -0.30 7.04 -14.37
N TYR A 340 -0.50 8.16 -15.07
CA TYR A 340 0.09 9.45 -14.69
C TYR A 340 -0.42 9.94 -13.33
N ARG A 341 -1.72 9.80 -13.05
CA ARG A 341 -2.32 10.16 -11.76
C ARG A 341 -1.88 9.18 -10.64
N GLU A 342 -1.75 7.89 -10.95
CA GLU A 342 -1.21 6.89 -10.02
C GLU A 342 0.25 7.20 -9.63
N ALA A 343 1.08 7.67 -10.57
CA ALA A 343 2.45 8.10 -10.29
C ALA A 343 2.51 9.26 -9.28
N LEU A 344 1.53 10.18 -9.31
CA LEU A 344 1.38 11.22 -8.29
C LEU A 344 1.14 10.61 -6.90
N VAL A 345 0.24 9.64 -6.79
CA VAL A 345 -0.05 8.96 -5.50
C VAL A 345 1.22 8.33 -4.94
N TYR A 346 2.00 7.64 -5.78
CA TYR A 346 3.23 6.98 -5.31
C TYR A 346 4.36 7.94 -4.96
N THR A 347 4.31 9.16 -5.47
CA THR A 347 5.23 10.23 -5.08
C THR A 347 5.03 10.64 -3.62
N VAL A 348 3.78 10.66 -3.15
CA VAL A 348 3.42 11.15 -1.80
C VAL A 348 3.09 10.03 -0.79
N SER A 349 3.03 8.77 -1.24
CA SER A 349 2.69 7.65 -0.36
C SER A 349 3.78 7.38 0.67
N ALA A 350 3.40 7.29 1.96
CA ALA A 350 4.33 7.10 3.08
C ALA A 350 5.51 8.09 3.07
N GLN A 351 5.25 9.33 2.67
CA GLN A 351 6.24 10.37 2.58
C GLN A 351 6.73 10.78 3.98
N THR A 352 8.04 10.88 4.12
CA THR A 352 8.73 11.49 5.26
C THR A 352 9.56 12.66 4.75
N THR A 353 10.07 13.51 5.67
CA THR A 353 10.96 14.62 5.30
C THR A 353 12.17 14.13 4.51
N ASP A 354 12.78 13.01 4.93
CA ASP A 354 13.95 12.42 4.25
C ASP A 354 13.60 11.98 2.81
N ILE A 355 12.43 11.34 2.61
CA ILE A 355 11.98 10.91 1.28
C ILE A 355 11.65 12.14 0.41
N MET A 356 11.03 13.17 0.97
CA MET A 356 10.73 14.42 0.28
C MET A 356 12.02 15.08 -0.21
N GLU A 357 13.00 15.25 0.68
CA GLU A 357 14.30 15.84 0.34
C GLU A 357 15.02 15.04 -0.75
N ALA A 358 15.11 13.71 -0.61
CA ALA A 358 15.76 12.85 -1.59
C ALA A 358 15.03 12.90 -2.96
N THR A 359 13.70 12.99 -2.96
CA THR A 359 12.91 13.10 -4.19
C THR A 359 13.16 14.43 -4.88
N LEU A 360 13.12 15.55 -4.15
CA LEU A 360 13.39 16.88 -4.70
C LEU A 360 14.81 17.00 -5.25
N LYS A 361 15.82 16.49 -4.53
CA LYS A 361 17.21 16.46 -5.01
C LYS A 361 17.36 15.66 -6.31
N ASN A 362 16.52 14.65 -6.52
CA ASN A 362 16.58 13.81 -7.73
C ASN A 362 15.86 14.46 -8.95
N LEU A 363 15.04 15.50 -8.73
CA LEU A 363 14.39 16.24 -9.80
C LEU A 363 15.29 17.33 -10.39
N VAL A 364 16.31 17.77 -9.67
CA VAL A 364 17.21 18.84 -10.12
C VAL A 364 18.48 18.23 -10.66
N PRO A 365 18.88 18.50 -11.91
CA PRO A 365 20.18 18.10 -12.43
C PRO A 365 21.31 18.63 -11.52
N ARG A 366 22.28 17.83 -11.19
CA ARG A 366 23.51 18.31 -10.56
C ARG A 366 24.35 18.97 -11.66
N PHE A 367 24.46 20.30 -11.62
CA PHE A 367 25.42 21.03 -12.43
C PHE A 367 26.84 20.77 -11.93
#